data_a78e1612c789822dbfafae5ac844ccf6
#
_entry.id   a78e1612c789822dbfafae5ac844ccf6
#
_cell.length_a   1.000
_cell.length_b   1.000
_cell.length_c   1.000
_cell.angle_alpha   90.00
_cell.angle_beta   90.00
_cell.angle_gamma   90.00
#
_symmetry.space_group_name_H-M   'P 1'
#
loop_
_entity.id
_entity.type
_entity.pdbx_description
1 polymer ?
#
loop_
_entity_poly.entity_id
_entity_poly.type
_entity_poly.pdbx_seq_one_letter_code
_entity_poly.pdbx_strand_id
1 'polypeptide(L)'
;MPPYRLIWFQHLHKAAGTYIVRKAISNGEKPYPLNKNGNPHDENGAIPLWGLSDSELSNFVDECERLGITFVATEWGGPNYSRLSKDPRVCLITCLRNPIDRFISNFNYDYYWMWTKSKNYSEYLSQDEIFTSPEYYTRIFSRNLDHQNEVTDQDLSTAKENLLLFDKVIIAETCMTGLRDLGWFKEADTIHPTFGDKWAKIHLFKKMKFFRLLEYVFRVKHKPKQEIDVEGLNKLDMELYNFAKTLE
;
A
#
# COMPACT_ATOMS: atom_id res chain seq x y z
N MET A 1 -26.34 -15.18 -12.70
CA MET A 1 -24.97 -14.65 -12.60
C MET A 1 -24.69 -14.51 -11.13
N PRO A 2 -23.44 -14.73 -10.65
CA PRO A 2 -23.11 -14.41 -9.28
C PRO A 2 -23.39 -12.90 -9.04
N PRO A 3 -23.74 -12.50 -7.80
CA PRO A 3 -23.94 -11.10 -7.50
C PRO A 3 -22.68 -10.29 -7.79
N TYR A 4 -22.82 -9.03 -8.17
CA TYR A 4 -21.69 -8.13 -8.41
C TYR A 4 -20.83 -8.02 -7.14
N ARG A 5 -19.52 -8.00 -7.31
CA ARG A 5 -18.54 -7.84 -6.24
C ARG A 5 -17.44 -6.89 -6.69
N LEU A 6 -17.18 -5.86 -5.92
CA LEU A 6 -16.05 -4.96 -6.06
C LEU A 6 -15.02 -5.26 -4.98
N ILE A 7 -13.86 -5.75 -5.36
CA ILE A 7 -12.74 -5.88 -4.44
C ILE A 7 -12.11 -4.50 -4.27
N TRP A 8 -12.15 -3.99 -3.05
CA TRP A 8 -11.50 -2.74 -2.65
C TRP A 8 -10.25 -3.05 -1.88
N PHE A 9 -9.10 -2.80 -2.49
CA PHE A 9 -7.81 -3.09 -1.91
C PHE A 9 -7.21 -1.83 -1.27
N GLN A 10 -7.13 -1.79 0.08
CA GLN A 10 -6.28 -0.81 0.76
C GLN A 10 -4.82 -1.17 0.54
N HIS A 11 -4.21 -0.51 -0.41
CA HIS A 11 -2.85 -0.74 -0.83
C HIS A 11 -1.88 0.04 0.06
N LEU A 12 -1.24 -0.65 0.98
CA LEU A 12 -0.18 -0.06 1.79
C LEU A 12 1.14 -0.03 1.02
N HIS A 13 1.78 1.13 1.00
CA HIS A 13 3.04 1.33 0.26
C HIS A 13 4.13 0.35 0.74
N LYS A 14 4.76 -0.37 -0.20
CA LYS A 14 5.80 -1.40 0.04
C LYS A 14 5.35 -2.64 0.82
N ALA A 15 4.05 -2.90 0.92
CA ALA A 15 3.46 -4.11 1.49
C ALA A 15 2.88 -5.04 0.40
N ALA A 16 3.68 -5.40 -0.59
CA ALA A 16 3.36 -6.32 -1.69
C ALA A 16 2.22 -5.90 -2.64
N GLY A 17 1.74 -4.63 -2.59
CA GLY A 17 0.57 -4.19 -3.34
C GLY A 17 0.65 -4.43 -4.85
N THR A 18 1.79 -4.16 -5.49
CA THR A 18 1.96 -4.42 -6.93
C THR A 18 1.75 -5.90 -7.29
N TYR A 19 2.15 -6.82 -6.41
CA TYR A 19 1.91 -8.26 -6.62
C TYR A 19 0.40 -8.56 -6.54
N ILE A 20 -0.30 -8.01 -5.53
CA ILE A 20 -1.74 -8.22 -5.35
C ILE A 20 -2.54 -7.69 -6.54
N VAL A 21 -2.23 -6.47 -7.00
CA VAL A 21 -2.87 -5.88 -8.20
C VAL A 21 -2.68 -6.79 -9.42
N ARG A 22 -1.47 -7.26 -9.67
CA ARG A 22 -1.19 -8.16 -10.80
C ARG A 22 -1.91 -9.49 -10.64
N LYS A 23 -1.93 -10.05 -9.44
CA LYS A 23 -2.63 -11.30 -9.16
C LYS A 23 -4.14 -11.14 -9.41
N ALA A 24 -4.75 -10.03 -8.98
CA ALA A 24 -6.13 -9.72 -9.26
C ALA A 24 -6.42 -9.71 -10.78
N ILE A 25 -5.63 -8.95 -11.54
CA ILE A 25 -5.78 -8.83 -13.00
C ILE A 25 -5.57 -10.19 -13.70
N SER A 26 -4.54 -10.96 -13.29
CA SER A 26 -4.27 -12.29 -13.85
C SER A 26 -5.41 -13.30 -13.59
N ASN A 27 -6.21 -13.08 -12.54
CA ASN A 27 -7.36 -13.89 -12.19
C ASN A 27 -8.70 -13.34 -12.73
N GLY A 28 -8.65 -12.33 -13.58
CA GLY A 28 -9.82 -11.83 -14.33
C GLY A 28 -10.52 -10.64 -13.68
N GLU A 29 -9.99 -10.11 -12.60
CA GLU A 29 -10.54 -8.87 -12.05
C GLU A 29 -10.29 -7.70 -13.01
N LYS A 30 -11.28 -6.82 -13.12
CA LYS A 30 -11.25 -5.66 -14.01
C LYS A 30 -10.98 -4.40 -13.23
N PRO A 31 -9.79 -3.82 -13.37
CA PRO A 31 -9.47 -2.56 -12.71
C PRO A 31 -10.20 -1.39 -13.37
N TYR A 32 -10.21 -0.24 -12.70
CA TYR A 32 -10.72 1.01 -13.27
C TYR A 32 -10.01 1.30 -14.62
N PRO A 33 -10.72 1.78 -15.66
CA PRO A 33 -10.19 1.88 -17.02
C PRO A 33 -8.89 2.70 -17.10
N LEU A 34 -8.86 3.85 -16.44
CA LEU A 34 -7.64 4.62 -16.27
C LEU A 34 -7.14 4.42 -14.83
N ASN A 35 -6.04 3.71 -14.66
CA ASN A 35 -5.49 3.43 -13.33
C ASN A 35 -3.97 3.38 -13.35
N LYS A 36 -3.36 3.61 -12.18
CA LYS A 36 -1.95 3.32 -11.92
C LYS A 36 -1.87 2.34 -10.76
N ASN A 37 -1.37 1.13 -11.05
CA ASN A 37 -1.24 0.08 -10.05
C ASN A 37 -2.56 -0.18 -9.28
N GLY A 38 -3.70 -0.20 -10.00
CA GLY A 38 -5.03 -0.39 -9.45
C GLY A 38 -5.71 0.88 -8.88
N ASN A 39 -4.96 1.96 -8.65
CA ASN A 39 -5.52 3.23 -8.18
C ASN A 39 -6.26 3.95 -9.31
N PRO A 40 -7.56 4.25 -9.16
CA PRO A 40 -8.33 4.95 -10.19
C PRO A 40 -7.79 6.34 -10.49
N HIS A 41 -7.82 6.69 -11.76
CA HIS A 41 -7.43 8.01 -12.27
C HIS A 41 -8.53 8.55 -13.19
N ASP A 42 -8.60 9.85 -13.32
CA ASP A 42 -9.31 10.57 -14.34
C ASP A 42 -8.34 11.46 -15.17
N GLU A 43 -8.86 12.36 -15.96
CA GLU A 43 -8.08 13.32 -16.75
C GLU A 43 -7.25 14.30 -15.89
N ASN A 44 -7.66 14.52 -14.64
CA ASN A 44 -7.00 15.42 -13.69
C ASN A 44 -5.94 14.70 -12.82
N GLY A 45 -5.91 13.36 -12.85
CA GLY A 45 -4.95 12.57 -12.08
C GLY A 45 -5.60 11.47 -11.24
N ALA A 46 -5.05 11.20 -10.06
CA ALA A 46 -5.61 10.22 -9.14
C ALA A 46 -6.95 10.69 -8.56
N ILE A 47 -7.97 9.83 -8.63
CA ILE A 47 -9.23 10.08 -7.94
C ILE A 47 -8.99 9.94 -6.43
N PRO A 48 -9.25 11.00 -5.63
CA PRO A 48 -8.89 11.00 -4.21
C PRO A 48 -9.92 10.24 -3.36
N LEU A 49 -9.99 8.91 -3.54
CA LEU A 49 -10.97 8.04 -2.87
C LEU A 49 -10.94 8.15 -1.34
N TRP A 50 -9.81 8.54 -0.75
CA TRP A 50 -9.66 8.77 0.69
C TRP A 50 -10.32 10.06 1.19
N GLY A 51 -10.62 11.00 0.29
CA GLY A 51 -11.27 12.28 0.59
C GLY A 51 -12.74 12.33 0.26
N LEU A 52 -13.31 11.26 -0.32
CA LEU A 52 -14.72 11.22 -0.70
C LEU A 52 -15.64 11.15 0.52
N SER A 53 -16.75 11.86 0.46
CA SER A 53 -17.87 11.72 1.40
C SER A 53 -18.58 10.37 1.23
N ASP A 54 -19.43 10.00 2.18
CA ASP A 54 -20.18 8.75 2.16
C ASP A 54 -21.06 8.60 0.92
N SER A 55 -21.67 9.70 0.47
CA SER A 55 -22.48 9.72 -0.75
C SER A 55 -21.63 9.57 -2.02
N GLU A 56 -20.48 10.23 -2.08
CA GLU A 56 -19.56 10.10 -3.22
C GLU A 56 -18.94 8.71 -3.29
N LEU A 57 -18.61 8.09 -2.16
CA LEU A 57 -18.16 6.68 -2.12
C LEU A 57 -19.24 5.73 -2.66
N SER A 58 -20.51 5.97 -2.27
CA SER A 58 -21.63 5.15 -2.80
C SER A 58 -21.78 5.31 -4.29
N ASN A 59 -21.76 6.56 -4.79
CA ASN A 59 -21.84 6.86 -6.21
C ASN A 59 -20.67 6.24 -6.99
N PHE A 60 -19.48 6.23 -6.39
CA PHE A 60 -18.30 5.58 -7.00
C PHE A 60 -18.47 4.06 -7.11
N VAL A 61 -19.04 3.40 -6.09
CA VAL A 61 -19.36 1.96 -6.14
C VAL A 61 -20.43 1.67 -7.20
N ASP A 62 -21.47 2.50 -7.28
CA ASP A 62 -22.52 2.39 -8.32
C ASP A 62 -21.91 2.54 -9.73
N GLU A 63 -21.01 3.46 -9.90
CA GLU A 63 -20.30 3.66 -11.17
C GLU A 63 -19.42 2.45 -11.52
N CYS A 64 -18.70 1.88 -10.54
CA CYS A 64 -17.92 0.66 -10.74
C CYS A 64 -18.81 -0.50 -11.18
N GLU A 65 -19.98 -0.70 -10.55
CA GLU A 65 -20.93 -1.74 -10.95
C GLU A 65 -21.45 -1.51 -12.37
N ARG A 66 -21.87 -0.29 -12.70
CA ARG A 66 -22.34 0.10 -14.04
C ARG A 66 -21.32 -0.16 -15.14
N LEU A 67 -20.03 0.05 -14.86
CA LEU A 67 -18.91 -0.18 -15.79
C LEU A 67 -18.38 -1.62 -15.75
N GLY A 68 -18.88 -2.46 -14.84
CA GLY A 68 -18.40 -3.83 -14.64
C GLY A 68 -16.96 -3.91 -14.12
N ILE A 69 -16.54 -2.89 -13.37
CA ILE A 69 -15.23 -2.86 -12.67
C ILE A 69 -15.35 -3.73 -11.43
N THR A 70 -14.38 -4.61 -11.20
CA THR A 70 -14.40 -5.55 -10.07
C THR A 70 -13.22 -5.38 -9.12
N PHE A 71 -12.30 -4.44 -9.41
CA PHE A 71 -11.12 -4.19 -8.59
C PHE A 71 -10.72 -2.72 -8.58
N VAL A 72 -10.54 -2.17 -7.40
CA VAL A 72 -9.92 -0.85 -7.18
C VAL A 72 -8.90 -0.92 -6.05
N ALA A 73 -7.88 -0.08 -6.11
CA ALA A 73 -6.92 0.09 -5.02
C ALA A 73 -6.91 1.54 -4.51
N THR A 74 -6.59 1.73 -3.23
CA THR A 74 -6.38 3.04 -2.62
C THR A 74 -5.03 3.05 -1.92
N GLU A 75 -4.06 3.84 -2.42
CA GLU A 75 -2.67 3.82 -1.91
C GLU A 75 -2.33 5.06 -1.07
N TRP A 76 -2.90 6.23 -1.37
CA TRP A 76 -2.46 7.50 -0.78
C TRP A 76 -3.21 7.95 0.47
N GLY A 77 -4.14 7.14 0.98
CA GLY A 77 -4.89 7.43 2.19
C GLY A 77 -5.93 6.34 2.49
N GLY A 78 -6.62 6.48 3.60
CA GLY A 78 -7.69 5.59 4.03
C GLY A 78 -9.08 6.17 3.71
N PRO A 79 -9.91 5.54 2.87
CA PRO A 79 -11.30 5.93 2.67
C PRO A 79 -12.13 5.70 3.94
N ASN A 80 -13.42 6.03 3.92
CA ASN A 80 -14.32 5.66 5.02
C ASN A 80 -14.62 4.15 4.98
N TYR A 81 -13.80 3.36 5.70
CA TYR A 81 -13.95 1.89 5.77
C TYR A 81 -15.29 1.47 6.33
N SER A 82 -15.82 2.20 7.35
CA SER A 82 -17.14 1.91 7.94
C SER A 82 -18.27 2.11 6.93
N ARG A 83 -18.13 3.03 5.98
CA ARG A 83 -19.11 3.19 4.89
C ARG A 83 -18.99 2.06 3.87
N LEU A 84 -17.78 1.73 3.46
CA LEU A 84 -17.51 0.69 2.47
C LEU A 84 -17.91 -0.71 2.97
N SER A 85 -17.62 -1.06 4.22
CA SER A 85 -17.98 -2.36 4.81
C SER A 85 -19.49 -2.61 4.93
N LYS A 86 -20.29 -1.55 4.88
CA LYS A 86 -21.77 -1.66 4.89
C LYS A 86 -22.38 -1.87 3.51
N ASP A 87 -21.61 -1.71 2.44
CA ASP A 87 -22.09 -1.99 1.08
C ASP A 87 -21.86 -3.47 0.75
N PRO A 88 -22.90 -4.28 0.58
CA PRO A 88 -22.77 -5.73 0.38
C PRO A 88 -22.08 -6.11 -0.94
N ARG A 89 -21.85 -5.14 -1.82
CA ARG A 89 -21.12 -5.34 -3.08
C ARG A 89 -19.62 -5.21 -2.90
N VAL A 90 -19.15 -4.59 -1.79
CA VAL A 90 -17.75 -4.31 -1.54
C VAL A 90 -17.12 -5.43 -0.72
N CYS A 91 -15.97 -5.90 -1.18
CA CYS A 91 -15.10 -6.81 -0.44
C CYS A 91 -13.81 -6.05 -0.09
N LEU A 92 -13.65 -5.67 1.17
CA LEU A 92 -12.49 -4.93 1.65
C LEU A 92 -11.32 -5.88 1.88
N ILE A 93 -10.19 -5.62 1.24
CA ILE A 93 -8.96 -6.38 1.47
C ILE A 93 -7.77 -5.45 1.72
N THR A 94 -6.81 -5.91 2.50
CA THR A 94 -5.54 -5.22 2.70
C THR A 94 -4.39 -6.22 2.85
N CYS A 95 -3.16 -5.71 2.70
CA CYS A 95 -1.95 -6.49 2.96
C CYS A 95 -0.98 -5.67 3.79
N LEU A 96 -0.60 -6.21 4.94
CA LEU A 96 0.43 -5.65 5.80
C LEU A 96 1.75 -6.42 5.63
N ARG A 97 2.82 -5.74 5.90
CA ARG A 97 4.18 -6.27 5.98
C ARG A 97 4.80 -5.85 7.29
N ASN A 98 5.80 -6.60 7.78
CA ASN A 98 6.56 -6.13 8.93
C ASN A 98 6.95 -4.65 8.76
N PRO A 99 6.58 -3.75 9.70
CA PRO A 99 6.77 -2.30 9.56
C PRO A 99 8.23 -1.89 9.30
N ILE A 100 9.17 -2.57 9.97
CA ILE A 100 10.61 -2.30 9.80
C ILE A 100 11.07 -2.66 8.39
N ASP A 101 10.68 -3.85 7.90
CA ASP A 101 11.01 -4.29 6.55
C ASP A 101 10.34 -3.44 5.47
N ARG A 102 9.11 -2.96 5.75
CA ARG A 102 8.42 -2.00 4.90
C ARG A 102 9.22 -0.70 4.79
N PHE A 103 9.61 -0.13 5.94
CA PHE A 103 10.34 1.12 6.00
C PHE A 103 11.68 1.02 5.24
N ILE A 104 12.46 -0.04 5.50
CA ILE A 104 13.72 -0.32 4.79
C ILE A 104 13.47 -0.47 3.28
N SER A 105 12.40 -1.16 2.90
CA SER A 105 12.01 -1.33 1.49
C SER A 105 11.62 0.00 0.84
N ASN A 106 10.95 0.89 1.58
CA ASN A 106 10.56 2.20 1.10
C ASN A 106 11.78 3.07 0.83
N PHE A 107 12.69 3.18 1.80
CA PHE A 107 13.94 3.91 1.62
C PHE A 107 14.71 3.43 0.38
N ASN A 108 14.91 2.11 0.23
CA ASN A 108 15.65 1.57 -0.90
C ASN A 108 14.94 1.86 -2.24
N TYR A 109 13.62 1.81 -2.26
CA TYR A 109 12.85 2.18 -3.45
C TYR A 109 13.08 3.64 -3.80
N ASP A 110 12.86 4.55 -2.87
CA ASP A 110 13.00 6.00 -3.08
C ASP A 110 14.44 6.39 -3.41
N TYR A 111 15.41 5.75 -2.79
CA TYR A 111 16.83 5.93 -3.10
C TYR A 111 17.15 5.58 -4.56
N TYR A 112 16.74 4.42 -5.05
CA TYR A 112 17.06 3.98 -6.40
C TYR A 112 16.23 4.68 -7.48
N TRP A 113 15.01 5.06 -7.19
CA TRP A 113 14.17 5.84 -8.10
C TRP A 113 14.45 7.35 -8.04
N MET A 114 15.38 7.77 -7.18
CA MET A 114 15.74 9.17 -6.99
C MET A 114 14.58 10.07 -6.50
N TRP A 115 13.60 9.49 -5.84
CA TRP A 115 12.55 10.21 -5.14
C TRP A 115 13.08 10.92 -3.89
N THR A 116 14.12 10.35 -3.27
CA THR A 116 14.84 11.01 -2.17
C THR A 116 16.27 11.41 -2.56
N LYS A 117 16.72 12.55 -2.02
CA LYS A 117 18.12 12.96 -2.04
C LYS A 117 18.90 12.39 -0.86
N SER A 118 18.21 11.91 0.15
CA SER A 118 18.79 11.39 1.38
C SER A 118 19.73 10.23 1.12
N LYS A 119 20.84 10.24 1.82
CA LYS A 119 21.85 9.16 1.80
C LYS A 119 21.74 8.27 3.02
N ASN A 120 21.04 8.73 4.03
CA ASN A 120 20.84 8.04 5.31
C ASN A 120 19.38 8.13 5.77
N TYR A 121 19.05 7.33 6.76
CA TYR A 121 17.69 7.22 7.27
C TYR A 121 17.25 8.45 8.09
N SER A 122 18.16 9.14 8.76
CA SER A 122 17.84 10.34 9.53
C SER A 122 17.35 11.46 8.62
N GLU A 123 18.08 11.72 7.53
CA GLU A 123 17.64 12.68 6.51
C GLU A 123 16.34 12.22 5.82
N TYR A 124 16.16 10.91 5.65
CA TYR A 124 14.96 10.36 5.01
C TYR A 124 13.72 10.57 5.87
N LEU A 125 13.81 10.36 7.17
CA LEU A 125 12.73 10.60 8.13
C LEU A 125 12.33 12.08 8.24
N SER A 126 13.21 13.00 7.89
CA SER A 126 12.89 14.44 7.89
C SER A 126 12.10 14.89 6.66
N GLN A 127 11.79 13.98 5.75
CA GLN A 127 10.96 14.29 4.57
C GLN A 127 9.49 14.37 4.97
N ASP A 128 8.83 15.36 4.41
CA ASP A 128 7.44 15.73 4.75
C ASP A 128 6.45 14.93 3.89
N GLU A 129 6.47 13.60 4.02
CA GLU A 129 5.59 12.70 3.27
C GLU A 129 5.06 11.57 4.15
N ILE A 130 3.78 11.23 4.00
CA ILE A 130 3.11 10.19 4.78
C ILE A 130 3.82 8.82 4.69
N PHE A 131 4.39 8.47 3.54
CA PHE A 131 5.07 7.19 3.34
C PHE A 131 6.39 7.06 4.10
N THR A 132 7.00 8.20 4.45
CA THR A 132 8.23 8.27 5.23
C THR A 132 7.97 8.45 6.71
N SER A 133 6.74 8.85 7.08
CA SER A 133 6.35 9.12 8.46
C SER A 133 6.40 7.85 9.32
N PRO A 134 6.80 7.97 10.58
CA PRO A 134 6.57 6.92 11.57
C PRO A 134 5.08 6.59 11.71
N GLU A 135 4.81 5.37 12.17
CA GLU A 135 3.45 4.87 12.42
C GLU A 135 2.53 4.97 11.19
N TYR A 136 3.09 4.67 10.02
CA TYR A 136 2.42 4.80 8.72
C TYR A 136 1.12 3.99 8.64
N TYR A 137 1.11 2.74 9.12
CA TYR A 137 -0.08 1.89 9.08
C TYR A 137 -1.17 2.42 10.01
N THR A 138 -0.78 2.79 11.22
CA THR A 138 -1.68 3.38 12.20
C THR A 138 -2.31 4.64 11.64
N ARG A 139 -1.54 5.52 11.00
CA ARG A 139 -2.06 6.72 10.31
C ARG A 139 -3.09 6.38 9.22
N ILE A 140 -2.79 5.43 8.35
CA ILE A 140 -3.70 5.06 7.25
C ILE A 140 -5.00 4.48 7.79
N PHE A 141 -4.94 3.54 8.74
CA PHE A 141 -6.12 2.89 9.25
C PHE A 141 -6.91 3.74 10.25
N SER A 142 -6.28 4.63 11.02
CA SER A 142 -7.00 5.61 11.86
C SER A 142 -7.53 6.80 11.05
N ARG A 143 -7.04 7.00 9.82
CA ARG A 143 -7.27 8.18 8.98
C ARG A 143 -6.67 9.47 9.56
N ASN A 144 -5.68 9.37 10.43
CA ASN A 144 -4.84 10.50 10.87
C ASN A 144 -3.76 10.76 9.81
N LEU A 145 -4.18 11.31 8.66
CA LEU A 145 -3.35 11.45 7.46
C LEU A 145 -2.42 12.66 7.49
N ASP A 146 -2.61 13.57 8.43
CA ASP A 146 -1.69 14.69 8.63
C ASP A 146 -0.43 14.18 9.33
N HIS A 147 0.68 14.12 8.58
CA HIS A 147 1.95 13.64 9.08
C HIS A 147 2.59 14.53 10.17
N GLN A 148 2.10 15.76 10.35
CA GLN A 148 2.54 16.67 11.42
C GLN A 148 1.84 16.36 12.76
N ASN A 149 0.69 15.70 12.73
CA ASN A 149 0.00 15.29 13.95
C ASN A 149 0.73 14.13 14.62
N GLU A 150 0.78 14.14 15.94
CA GLU A 150 1.24 12.98 16.71
C GLU A 150 0.27 11.82 16.55
N VAL A 151 0.81 10.60 16.47
CA VAL A 151 0.02 9.36 16.48
C VAL A 151 -0.06 8.85 17.90
N THR A 152 -1.27 8.58 18.36
CA THR A 152 -1.59 8.23 19.74
C THR A 152 -2.11 6.80 19.88
N ASP A 153 -2.21 6.31 21.11
CA ASP A 153 -2.87 5.03 21.42
C ASP A 153 -4.35 5.03 20.99
N GLN A 154 -5.02 6.21 20.95
CA GLN A 154 -6.37 6.33 20.42
C GLN A 154 -6.39 6.07 18.90
N ASP A 155 -5.40 6.56 18.17
CA ASP A 155 -5.26 6.26 16.73
C ASP A 155 -5.04 4.75 16.52
N LEU A 156 -4.22 4.11 17.34
CA LEU A 156 -4.03 2.67 17.30
C LEU A 156 -5.33 1.90 17.56
N SER A 157 -6.12 2.33 18.55
CA SER A 157 -7.44 1.72 18.83
C SER A 157 -8.35 1.85 17.61
N THR A 158 -8.47 3.05 17.05
CA THR A 158 -9.26 3.31 15.84
C THR A 158 -8.76 2.51 14.64
N ALA A 159 -7.45 2.38 14.49
CA ALA A 159 -6.84 1.58 13.41
C ALA A 159 -7.19 0.09 13.54
N LYS A 160 -7.17 -0.47 14.76
CA LYS A 160 -7.60 -1.86 15.03
C LYS A 160 -9.08 -2.06 14.73
N GLU A 161 -9.94 -1.12 15.18
CA GLU A 161 -11.38 -1.17 14.88
C GLU A 161 -11.65 -1.14 13.38
N ASN A 162 -10.97 -0.26 12.64
CA ASN A 162 -11.11 -0.19 11.19
C ASN A 162 -10.57 -1.43 10.49
N LEU A 163 -9.50 -2.04 11.01
CA LEU A 163 -8.94 -3.27 10.42
C LEU A 163 -9.90 -4.47 10.57
N LEU A 164 -10.74 -4.50 11.62
CA LEU A 164 -11.80 -5.51 11.80
C LEU A 164 -12.91 -5.41 10.74
N LEU A 165 -13.01 -4.31 10.02
CA LEU A 165 -14.00 -4.13 8.95
C LEU A 165 -13.59 -4.78 7.62
N PHE A 166 -12.36 -5.29 7.54
CA PHE A 166 -11.85 -5.92 6.33
C PHE A 166 -12.26 -7.39 6.24
N ASP A 167 -12.74 -7.78 5.07
CA ASP A 167 -13.07 -9.18 4.77
C ASP A 167 -11.83 -10.07 4.70
N LYS A 168 -10.69 -9.49 4.31
CA LYS A 168 -9.39 -10.17 4.29
C LYS A 168 -8.26 -9.24 4.69
N VAL A 169 -7.54 -9.64 5.71
CA VAL A 169 -6.25 -9.09 6.13
C VAL A 169 -5.17 -10.09 5.76
N ILE A 170 -4.20 -9.66 4.96
CA ILE A 170 -3.14 -10.52 4.41
C ILE A 170 -1.82 -10.08 5.02
N ILE A 171 -0.98 -11.02 5.40
CA ILE A 171 0.38 -10.76 5.85
C ILE A 171 1.35 -11.16 4.74
N ALA A 172 2.20 -10.21 4.32
CA ALA A 172 3.08 -10.40 3.16
C ALA A 172 4.12 -11.50 3.33
N GLU A 173 4.51 -11.78 4.58
CA GLU A 173 5.53 -12.78 4.95
C GLU A 173 5.00 -14.21 5.01
N THR A 174 3.73 -14.41 5.35
CA THR A 174 3.16 -15.74 5.62
C THR A 174 2.62 -16.46 4.39
N CYS A 175 2.90 -15.90 3.24
CA CYS A 175 2.39 -16.41 1.97
C CYS A 175 0.91 -16.06 1.72
N MET A 176 0.68 -15.53 0.57
CA MET A 176 -0.61 -15.02 0.11
C MET A 176 -1.67 -16.10 -0.15
N THR A 177 -1.72 -17.15 0.68
CA THR A 177 -2.72 -18.22 0.58
C THR A 177 -4.13 -17.69 0.75
N GLY A 178 -4.34 -16.68 1.59
CA GLY A 178 -5.64 -16.02 1.76
C GLY A 178 -6.22 -15.41 0.48
N LEU A 179 -5.39 -15.17 -0.55
CA LEU A 179 -5.88 -14.70 -1.85
C LEU A 179 -6.64 -15.80 -2.63
N ARG A 180 -6.44 -17.06 -2.31
CA ARG A 180 -7.20 -18.19 -2.92
C ARG A 180 -8.68 -18.16 -2.54
N ASP A 181 -8.99 -17.65 -1.35
CA ASP A 181 -10.38 -17.51 -0.89
C ASP A 181 -11.15 -16.46 -1.73
N LEU A 182 -10.43 -15.55 -2.38
CA LEU A 182 -11.01 -14.62 -3.36
C LEU A 182 -11.26 -15.27 -4.73
N GLY A 183 -10.87 -16.52 -4.92
CA GLY A 183 -10.92 -17.24 -6.21
C GLY A 183 -9.69 -16.97 -7.10
N TRP A 184 -8.60 -16.42 -6.53
CA TRP A 184 -7.39 -16.08 -7.29
C TRP A 184 -6.38 -17.23 -7.27
N PHE A 185 -6.51 -18.15 -8.19
CA PHE A 185 -5.67 -19.35 -8.31
C PHE A 185 -4.46 -19.16 -9.23
N LYS A 186 -4.52 -18.24 -10.20
CA LYS A 186 -3.40 -17.99 -11.11
C LYS A 186 -2.34 -17.16 -10.41
N GLU A 187 -1.09 -17.59 -10.52
CA GLU A 187 0.03 -16.82 -9.99
C GLU A 187 0.29 -15.55 -10.82
N ALA A 188 0.72 -14.49 -10.16
CA ALA A 188 1.19 -13.28 -10.82
C ALA A 188 2.68 -13.37 -11.09
N ASP A 189 3.13 -12.73 -12.15
CA ASP A 189 4.56 -12.57 -12.42
C ASP A 189 5.24 -11.84 -11.26
N THR A 190 6.26 -12.47 -10.69
CA THR A 190 7.05 -11.90 -9.60
C THR A 190 8.04 -10.88 -10.15
N ILE A 191 7.70 -9.61 -10.12
CA ILE A 191 8.67 -8.53 -10.34
C ILE A 191 9.04 -7.94 -8.99
N HIS A 192 10.34 -7.88 -8.69
CA HIS A 192 10.82 -7.17 -7.51
C HIS A 192 10.68 -5.65 -7.73
N PRO A 193 9.78 -4.93 -7.04
CA PRO A 193 9.47 -3.54 -7.37
C PRO A 193 10.65 -2.59 -7.29
N THR A 194 11.65 -2.92 -6.45
CA THR A 194 12.84 -2.09 -6.27
C THR A 194 13.90 -2.36 -7.34
N PHE A 195 14.12 -3.64 -7.72
CA PHE A 195 15.27 -4.05 -8.56
C PHE A 195 14.87 -4.70 -9.90
N GLY A 196 13.58 -4.78 -10.20
CA GLY A 196 13.08 -5.47 -11.40
C GLY A 196 12.87 -4.57 -12.62
N ASP A 197 12.84 -3.25 -12.43
CA ASP A 197 12.47 -2.34 -13.50
C ASP A 197 13.66 -1.88 -14.34
N LYS A 198 13.58 -2.12 -15.65
CA LYS A 198 14.58 -1.64 -16.62
C LYS A 198 14.64 -0.10 -16.69
N TRP A 199 13.50 0.57 -16.41
CA TRP A 199 13.44 2.03 -16.45
C TRP A 199 14.25 2.69 -15.34
N ALA A 200 14.32 2.07 -14.15
CA ALA A 200 15.19 2.56 -13.08
C ALA A 200 16.65 2.58 -13.51
N LYS A 201 17.13 1.55 -14.24
CA LYS A 201 18.50 1.51 -14.79
C LYS A 201 18.73 2.64 -15.78
N ILE A 202 17.79 2.83 -16.72
CA ILE A 202 17.85 3.90 -17.73
C ILE A 202 17.84 5.27 -17.05
N HIS A 203 17.00 5.45 -16.03
CA HIS A 203 16.91 6.69 -15.27
C HIS A 203 18.23 7.01 -14.55
N LEU A 204 18.79 6.05 -13.81
CA LEU A 204 20.07 6.21 -13.12
C LEU A 204 21.22 6.49 -14.11
N PHE A 205 21.23 5.83 -15.26
CA PHE A 205 22.22 6.08 -16.32
C PHE A 205 22.09 7.50 -16.89
N LYS A 206 20.87 7.93 -17.27
CA LYS A 206 20.61 9.28 -17.79
C LYS A 206 20.97 10.39 -16.79
N LYS A 207 20.83 10.13 -15.50
CA LYS A 207 21.22 11.04 -14.43
C LYS A 207 22.69 10.94 -14.02
N MET A 208 23.50 10.14 -14.75
CA MET A 208 24.92 9.92 -14.49
C MET A 208 25.20 9.40 -13.05
N LYS A 209 24.28 8.63 -12.47
CA LYS A 209 24.41 8.05 -11.14
C LYS A 209 25.02 6.66 -11.19
N PHE A 210 26.22 6.54 -11.78
CA PHE A 210 26.86 5.24 -12.06
C PHE A 210 27.08 4.39 -10.80
N PHE A 211 27.42 5.01 -9.68
CA PHE A 211 27.59 4.27 -8.43
C PHE A 211 26.26 3.65 -7.97
N ARG A 212 25.16 4.43 -7.92
CA ARG A 212 23.83 3.88 -7.62
C ARG A 212 23.36 2.85 -8.64
N LEU A 213 23.76 3.01 -9.91
CA LEU A 213 23.44 2.03 -10.94
C LEU A 213 24.15 0.69 -10.68
N LEU A 214 25.40 0.71 -10.28
CA LEU A 214 26.12 -0.51 -9.86
C LEU A 214 25.45 -1.16 -8.66
N GLU A 215 25.17 -0.40 -7.60
CA GLU A 215 24.42 -0.89 -6.42
C GLU A 215 23.07 -1.51 -6.82
N TYR A 216 22.34 -0.86 -7.74
CA TYR A 216 21.07 -1.37 -8.25
C TYR A 216 21.24 -2.71 -8.99
N VAL A 217 22.24 -2.83 -9.85
CA VAL A 217 22.52 -4.06 -10.59
C VAL A 217 22.89 -5.21 -9.64
N PHE A 218 23.71 -4.92 -8.62
CA PHE A 218 24.09 -5.90 -7.60
C PHE A 218 23.02 -6.09 -6.50
N ARG A 219 21.86 -5.43 -6.62
CA ARG A 219 20.73 -5.51 -5.68
C ARG A 219 21.12 -5.18 -4.23
N VAL A 220 22.01 -4.21 -4.06
CA VAL A 220 22.42 -3.76 -2.73
C VAL A 220 21.22 -3.19 -1.98
N LYS A 221 21.01 -3.67 -0.76
CA LYS A 221 19.98 -3.14 0.15
C LYS A 221 20.66 -2.35 1.25
N HIS A 222 20.36 -1.07 1.29
CA HIS A 222 20.75 -0.22 2.40
C HIS A 222 19.90 -0.56 3.62
N LYS A 223 20.53 -0.71 4.76
CA LYS A 223 19.90 -0.94 6.07
C LYS A 223 20.24 0.21 7.00
N PRO A 224 19.36 0.55 7.96
CA PRO A 224 19.70 1.56 8.96
C PRO A 224 20.98 1.12 9.70
N LYS A 225 21.89 2.05 9.87
CA LYS A 225 22.98 1.88 10.84
C LYS A 225 22.36 2.00 12.24
N GLN A 226 23.02 1.46 13.28
CA GLN A 226 22.54 1.44 14.67
C GLN A 226 22.15 2.81 15.28
N GLU A 227 22.31 3.90 14.53
CA GLU A 227 22.06 5.27 14.96
C GLU A 227 20.57 5.66 15.02
N ILE A 228 19.66 4.82 14.48
CA ILE A 228 18.21 5.11 14.44
C ILE A 228 17.46 3.94 15.02
N ASP A 229 16.70 4.20 16.06
CA ASP A 229 15.72 3.27 16.61
C ASP A 229 14.47 3.21 15.72
N VAL A 230 14.58 2.50 14.60
CA VAL A 230 13.44 2.29 13.68
C VAL A 230 12.32 1.52 14.37
N GLU A 231 12.64 0.66 15.34
CA GLU A 231 11.64 -0.10 16.10
C GLU A 231 10.84 0.83 17.01
N GLY A 232 11.51 1.70 17.76
CA GLY A 232 10.84 2.70 18.61
C GLY A 232 9.97 3.67 17.82
N LEU A 233 10.40 4.06 16.61
CA LEU A 233 9.65 4.93 15.71
C LEU A 233 8.41 4.28 15.07
N ASN A 234 8.27 2.96 15.12
CA ASN A 234 7.16 2.21 14.53
C ASN A 234 6.53 1.26 15.57
N LYS A 235 6.50 1.66 16.83
CA LYS A 235 5.99 0.84 17.93
C LYS A 235 4.49 0.51 17.78
N LEU A 236 3.68 1.52 17.46
CA LEU A 236 2.23 1.34 17.27
C LEU A 236 1.95 0.53 16.00
N ASP A 237 2.71 0.76 14.94
CA ASP A 237 2.63 -0.04 13.72
C ASP A 237 3.01 -1.52 13.97
N MET A 238 4.00 -1.79 14.81
CA MET A 238 4.35 -3.16 15.20
C MET A 238 3.22 -3.82 16.00
N GLU A 239 2.56 -3.08 16.88
CA GLU A 239 1.42 -3.57 17.63
C GLU A 239 0.22 -3.84 16.70
N LEU A 240 -0.08 -2.92 15.79
CA LEU A 240 -1.12 -3.10 14.77
C LEU A 240 -0.83 -4.28 13.85
N TYR A 241 0.43 -4.45 13.42
CA TYR A 241 0.87 -5.59 12.61
C TYR A 241 0.72 -6.93 13.36
N ASN A 242 1.07 -6.98 14.65
CA ASN A 242 0.87 -8.16 15.46
C ASN A 242 -0.61 -8.48 15.66
N PHE A 243 -1.46 -7.46 15.80
CA PHE A 243 -2.91 -7.63 15.80
C PHE A 243 -3.40 -8.16 14.45
N ALA A 244 -2.95 -7.59 13.33
CA ALA A 244 -3.32 -8.04 11.99
C ALA A 244 -3.03 -9.53 11.76
N LYS A 245 -1.90 -10.06 12.29
CA LYS A 245 -1.58 -11.49 12.21
C LYS A 245 -2.61 -12.41 12.91
N THR A 246 -3.38 -11.90 13.84
CA THR A 246 -4.45 -12.68 14.49
C THR A 246 -5.74 -12.76 13.65
N LEU A 247 -5.83 -11.96 12.59
CA LEU A 247 -6.98 -11.87 11.69
C LEU A 247 -6.78 -12.66 10.37
N GLU A 248 -5.57 -13.17 10.12
CA GLU A 248 -5.20 -13.91 8.91
C GLU A 248 -5.93 -15.26 8.75
#